data_a450115f18c20448242838241095071f
#
_entry.id   a450115f18c20448242838241095071f
#
_cell.length_a   1.000
_cell.length_b   1.000
_cell.length_c   1.000
_cell.angle_alpha   90.00
_cell.angle_beta   90.00
_cell.angle_gamma   90.00
#
_symmetry.space_group_name_H-M   'P 1'
#
loop_
_entity.id
_entity.type
_entity.pdbx_description
1 polymer ?
#
loop_
_entity_poly.entity_id
_entity_poly.type
_entity_poly.pdbx_seq_one_letter_code
_entity_poly.pdbx_strand_id
1 'polypeptide(L)'
;MCEERKWKKDIHIQLAGMKYLNSCIDILQNSDLGRAYFSDYEKAANMLTYAVGQENIYVALDENEKCLGFIYYMTNGVFGSYPYLHIVAVKEEYRNYGIGKQLIKFFEDNASDSSSAKYFLTVDDFNPGAKILYENLGHKCVGELPDFL
;
A
#
# COMPACT_ATOMS: atom_id res chain seq x y z
N MET A 1 6.52 -19.26 -13.35
CA MET A 1 5.60 -18.88 -12.28
C MET A 1 6.38 -18.79 -10.98
N CYS A 2 6.40 -17.63 -10.35
CA CYS A 2 7.13 -17.47 -9.09
C CYS A 2 6.31 -18.02 -7.95
N GLU A 3 6.84 -19.01 -7.24
CA GLU A 3 6.22 -19.44 -6.01
C GLU A 3 6.41 -18.36 -4.96
N GLU A 4 5.34 -18.05 -4.25
CA GLU A 4 5.39 -17.12 -3.15
C GLU A 4 6.14 -17.75 -1.98
N ARG A 5 7.19 -17.07 -1.52
CA ARG A 5 7.92 -17.50 -0.34
C ARG A 5 7.20 -17.02 0.90
N LYS A 6 7.16 -17.86 1.92
CA LYS A 6 6.55 -17.49 3.19
C LYS A 6 7.58 -16.79 4.06
N TRP A 7 7.20 -15.66 4.65
CA TRP A 7 8.05 -14.97 5.61
C TRP A 7 8.17 -15.85 6.87
N LYS A 8 9.39 -16.11 7.30
CA LYS A 8 9.65 -17.09 8.38
C LYS A 8 9.41 -16.56 9.79
N LYS A 9 9.23 -15.26 9.93
CA LYS A 9 9.10 -14.59 11.22
C LYS A 9 7.80 -13.82 11.27
N ASP A 10 7.33 -13.51 12.48
CA ASP A 10 6.12 -12.74 12.65
C ASP A 10 6.30 -11.32 12.12
N ILE A 11 5.27 -10.83 11.43
CA ILE A 11 5.19 -9.47 10.95
C ILE A 11 4.17 -8.74 11.81
N HIS A 12 4.57 -7.57 12.29
CA HIS A 12 3.69 -6.70 13.05
C HIS A 12 3.30 -5.49 12.19
N ILE A 13 2.02 -5.23 12.07
CA ILE A 13 1.50 -4.08 11.33
C ILE A 13 0.97 -3.07 12.34
N GLN A 14 1.48 -1.85 12.27
CA GLN A 14 1.09 -0.79 13.20
C GLN A 14 1.02 0.56 12.49
N LEU A 15 0.34 1.50 13.11
CA LEU A 15 0.27 2.87 12.64
C LEU A 15 1.67 3.45 12.53
N ALA A 16 1.98 4.07 11.40
CA ALA A 16 3.28 4.69 11.19
C ALA A 16 3.36 6.01 11.93
N GLY A 17 4.39 6.16 12.77
CA GLY A 17 4.76 7.46 13.29
C GLY A 17 5.84 8.08 12.41
N MET A 18 6.25 9.30 12.74
CA MET A 18 7.32 9.99 12.00
C MET A 18 8.64 9.23 12.02
N LYS A 19 8.83 8.34 12.99
CA LYS A 19 9.99 7.45 13.07
C LYS A 19 10.21 6.64 11.79
N TYR A 20 9.12 6.25 11.11
CA TYR A 20 9.19 5.41 9.92
C TYR A 20 9.03 6.18 8.61
N LEU A 21 8.92 7.51 8.68
CA LEU A 21 8.70 8.31 7.48
C LEU A 21 9.79 8.12 6.43
N ASN A 22 11.04 8.18 6.82
CA ASN A 22 12.16 8.02 5.87
C ASN A 22 12.17 6.63 5.22
N SER A 23 11.82 5.60 5.99
CA SER A 23 11.69 4.25 5.44
C SER A 23 10.59 4.18 4.39
N CYS A 24 9.45 4.80 4.65
CA CYS A 24 8.33 4.83 3.69
C CYS A 24 8.70 5.60 2.42
N ILE A 25 9.40 6.73 2.54
CA ILE A 25 9.85 7.50 1.38
C ILE A 25 10.79 6.64 0.52
N ASP A 26 11.75 5.99 1.14
CA ASP A 26 12.71 5.14 0.43
C ASP A 26 12.00 3.99 -0.30
N ILE A 27 11.10 3.31 0.39
CA ILE A 27 10.33 2.21 -0.20
C ILE A 27 9.50 2.70 -1.38
N LEU A 28 8.82 3.84 -1.23
CA LEU A 28 8.00 4.40 -2.31
C LEU A 28 8.84 4.74 -3.53
N GLN A 29 9.96 5.44 -3.35
CA GLN A 29 10.78 5.89 -4.46
C GLN A 29 11.45 4.74 -5.21
N ASN A 30 11.63 3.60 -4.58
CA ASN A 30 12.19 2.40 -5.20
C ASN A 30 11.11 1.44 -5.73
N SER A 31 9.85 1.85 -5.72
CA SER A 31 8.76 1.10 -6.33
C SER A 31 8.48 1.58 -7.76
N ASP A 32 7.76 0.78 -8.53
CA ASP A 32 7.37 1.18 -9.88
C ASP A 32 6.51 2.43 -9.87
N LEU A 33 5.57 2.52 -8.93
CA LEU A 33 4.72 3.69 -8.76
C LEU A 33 5.57 4.93 -8.42
N GLY A 34 6.52 4.76 -7.52
CA GLY A 34 7.39 5.85 -7.10
C GLY A 34 8.27 6.37 -8.23
N ARG A 35 8.83 5.45 -9.04
CA ARG A 35 9.65 5.85 -10.19
C ARG A 35 8.82 6.62 -11.22
N ALA A 36 7.56 6.28 -11.37
CA ALA A 36 6.68 6.93 -12.34
C ALA A 36 6.19 8.30 -11.86
N TYR A 37 5.82 8.44 -10.59
CA TYR A 37 5.11 9.62 -10.11
C TYR A 37 5.75 10.33 -8.92
N PHE A 38 6.66 9.69 -8.22
CA PHE A 38 7.24 10.20 -6.98
C PHE A 38 8.77 10.14 -6.96
N SER A 39 9.38 10.29 -8.14
CA SER A 39 10.84 10.33 -8.24
C SER A 39 11.44 11.58 -7.57
N ASP A 40 10.67 12.68 -7.49
CA ASP A 40 11.07 13.86 -6.75
C ASP A 40 10.92 13.60 -5.25
N TYR A 41 12.03 13.67 -4.52
CA TYR A 41 12.05 13.43 -3.08
C TYR A 41 11.09 14.35 -2.31
N GLU A 42 11.10 15.65 -2.63
CA GLU A 42 10.23 16.60 -1.91
C GLU A 42 8.76 16.28 -2.10
N LYS A 43 8.35 15.90 -3.30
CA LYS A 43 6.98 15.53 -3.60
C LYS A 43 6.58 14.29 -2.80
N ALA A 44 7.43 13.27 -2.81
CA ALA A 44 7.19 12.04 -2.04
C ALA A 44 7.14 12.32 -0.54
N ALA A 45 8.11 13.09 -0.04
CA ALA A 45 8.20 13.43 1.38
C ALA A 45 6.99 14.24 1.85
N ASN A 46 6.55 15.22 1.07
CA ASN A 46 5.40 16.04 1.42
C ASN A 46 4.12 15.21 1.49
N MET A 47 3.90 14.35 0.51
CA MET A 47 2.72 13.48 0.49
C MET A 47 2.70 12.54 1.69
N LEU A 48 3.81 11.85 1.95
CA LEU A 48 3.87 10.88 3.03
C LEU A 48 3.86 11.53 4.41
N THR A 49 4.47 12.70 4.56
CA THR A 49 4.41 13.45 5.81
C THR A 49 2.96 13.82 6.15
N TYR A 50 2.22 14.30 5.16
CA TYR A 50 0.80 14.60 5.34
C TYR A 50 0.02 13.35 5.72
N ALA A 51 0.25 12.26 5.01
CA ALA A 51 -0.48 11.01 5.25
C ALA A 51 -0.19 10.42 6.63
N VAL A 52 1.06 10.50 7.10
CA VAL A 52 1.41 10.09 8.47
C VAL A 52 0.70 10.96 9.49
N GLY A 53 0.66 12.26 9.27
CA GLY A 53 -0.05 13.19 10.14
C GLY A 53 -1.55 12.94 10.21
N GLN A 54 -2.15 12.43 9.14
CA GLN A 54 -3.56 12.06 9.10
C GLN A 54 -3.83 10.64 9.61
N GLU A 55 -2.80 9.94 10.07
CA GLU A 55 -2.89 8.56 10.56
C GLU A 55 -3.40 7.57 9.50
N ASN A 56 -3.01 7.80 8.25
CA ASN A 56 -3.45 6.98 7.12
C ASN A 56 -2.40 5.97 6.62
N ILE A 57 -1.24 5.92 7.27
CA ILE A 57 -0.18 4.97 6.88
C ILE A 57 0.07 3.97 8.00
N TYR A 58 0.13 2.70 7.62
CA TYR A 58 0.52 1.59 8.50
C TYR A 58 1.76 0.93 7.92
N VAL A 59 2.68 0.54 8.79
CA VAL A 59 3.92 -0.11 8.40
C VAL A 59 3.92 -1.57 8.82
N ALA A 60 4.54 -2.41 8.00
CA ALA A 60 4.81 -3.80 8.33
C ALA A 60 6.24 -3.89 8.86
N LEU A 61 6.38 -4.37 10.07
CA LEU A 61 7.66 -4.43 10.78
C LEU A 61 8.06 -5.88 11.03
N ASP A 62 9.36 -6.15 10.99
CA ASP A 62 9.88 -7.44 11.44
C ASP A 62 10.06 -7.43 12.97
N GLU A 63 10.60 -8.51 13.52
CA GLU A 63 10.82 -8.64 14.97
C GLU A 63 11.81 -7.62 15.53
N ASN A 64 12.66 -7.04 14.68
CA ASN A 64 13.62 -5.99 15.06
C ASN A 64 13.10 -4.58 14.79
N GLU A 65 11.80 -4.46 14.52
CA GLU A 65 11.14 -3.19 14.19
C GLU A 65 11.64 -2.55 12.89
N LYS A 66 12.21 -3.36 11.99
CA LYS A 66 12.61 -2.90 10.68
C LYS A 66 11.41 -2.81 9.75
N CYS A 67 11.29 -1.71 9.04
CA CYS A 67 10.17 -1.49 8.10
C CYS A 67 10.39 -2.29 6.82
N LEU A 68 9.47 -3.21 6.54
CA LEU A 68 9.51 -4.08 5.37
C LEU A 68 8.64 -3.55 4.23
N GLY A 69 7.64 -2.76 4.57
CA GLY A 69 6.68 -2.21 3.63
C GLY A 69 5.67 -1.34 4.34
N PHE A 70 4.78 -0.72 3.56
CA PHE A 70 3.73 0.11 4.14
C PHE A 70 2.48 0.10 3.27
N ILE A 71 1.38 0.53 3.89
CA ILE A 71 0.12 0.74 3.19
C ILE A 71 -0.42 2.12 3.56
N TYR A 72 -0.89 2.84 2.55
CA TYR A 72 -1.53 4.13 2.69
C TYR A 72 -2.97 3.98 2.22
N TYR A 73 -3.93 4.16 3.12
CA TYR A 73 -5.33 4.10 2.77
C TYR A 73 -6.13 5.15 3.53
N MET A 74 -7.30 5.46 2.99
CA MET A 74 -8.24 6.39 3.61
C MET A 74 -9.57 5.66 3.80
N THR A 75 -10.18 5.82 4.97
CA THR A 75 -11.44 5.12 5.29
C THR A 75 -12.64 5.67 4.56
N ASN A 76 -12.57 6.92 4.11
CA ASN A 76 -13.67 7.60 3.43
C ASN A 76 -13.19 8.31 2.16
N GLY A 77 -12.23 7.73 1.45
CA GLY A 77 -11.57 8.37 0.32
C GLY A 77 -12.38 8.45 -0.96
N VAL A 78 -13.43 7.64 -1.10
CA VAL A 78 -14.28 7.64 -2.30
C VAL A 78 -15.69 8.05 -1.90
N PHE A 79 -16.18 9.12 -2.51
CA PHE A 79 -17.52 9.69 -2.23
C PHE A 79 -17.77 9.98 -0.75
N GLY A 80 -16.70 10.18 0.03
CA GLY A 80 -16.82 10.44 1.46
C GLY A 80 -17.33 9.28 2.30
N SER A 81 -17.48 8.10 1.72
CA SER A 81 -18.12 6.96 2.38
C SER A 81 -17.38 5.63 2.25
N TYR A 82 -16.57 5.45 1.22
CA TYR A 82 -15.92 4.17 0.94
C TYR A 82 -14.42 4.24 1.16
N PRO A 83 -13.85 3.18 1.73
CA PRO A 83 -12.39 3.10 1.86
C PRO A 83 -11.70 3.13 0.50
N TYR A 84 -10.57 3.80 0.44
CA TYR A 84 -9.74 3.88 -0.75
C TYR A 84 -8.31 3.46 -0.41
N LEU A 85 -7.85 2.41 -1.07
CA LEU A 85 -6.46 1.96 -0.97
C LEU A 85 -5.62 2.78 -1.94
N HIS A 86 -4.76 3.63 -1.39
CA HIS A 86 -3.98 4.57 -2.18
C HIS A 86 -2.65 3.98 -2.63
N ILE A 87 -1.87 3.43 -1.70
CA ILE A 87 -0.55 2.86 -1.99
C ILE A 87 -0.33 1.64 -1.12
N VAL A 88 0.19 0.59 -1.74
CA VAL A 88 0.81 -0.54 -1.05
C VAL A 88 2.20 -0.71 -1.65
N ALA A 89 3.21 -0.74 -0.81
CA ALA A 89 4.58 -0.89 -1.28
C ALA A 89 5.39 -1.75 -0.31
N VAL A 90 6.19 -2.64 -0.85
CA VAL A 90 7.08 -3.53 -0.11
C VAL A 90 8.49 -3.30 -0.59
N LYS A 91 9.43 -3.23 0.34
CA LYS A 91 10.84 -3.06 0.01
C LYS A 91 11.30 -4.19 -0.92
N GLU A 92 12.05 -3.83 -1.96
CA GLU A 92 12.38 -4.75 -3.05
C GLU A 92 12.92 -6.10 -2.57
N GLU A 93 13.84 -6.09 -1.61
CA GLU A 93 14.48 -7.30 -1.09
C GLU A 93 13.53 -8.20 -0.29
N TYR A 94 12.35 -7.70 0.08
CA TYR A 94 11.35 -8.46 0.84
C TYR A 94 10.12 -8.81 0.03
N ARG A 95 10.14 -8.60 -1.28
CA ARG A 95 9.03 -8.98 -2.17
C ARG A 95 8.95 -10.49 -2.31
N ASN A 96 7.78 -10.98 -2.71
CA ASN A 96 7.49 -12.40 -2.91
C ASN A 96 7.46 -13.22 -1.61
N TYR A 97 7.32 -12.58 -0.46
CA TYR A 97 7.11 -13.25 0.84
C TYR A 97 5.68 -13.10 1.36
N GLY A 98 4.79 -12.49 0.58
CA GLY A 98 3.40 -12.31 0.99
C GLY A 98 3.14 -11.10 1.88
N ILE A 99 4.11 -10.20 2.06
CA ILE A 99 3.97 -9.02 2.92
C ILE A 99 2.89 -8.08 2.38
N GLY A 100 2.90 -7.84 1.06
CA GLY A 100 1.88 -7.01 0.43
C GLY A 100 0.47 -7.55 0.64
N LYS A 101 0.30 -8.86 0.54
CA LYS A 101 -0.99 -9.50 0.80
C LYS A 101 -1.43 -9.33 2.24
N GLN A 102 -0.50 -9.42 3.19
CA GLN A 102 -0.81 -9.19 4.60
C GLN A 102 -1.24 -7.75 4.86
N LEU A 103 -0.59 -6.78 4.21
CA LEU A 103 -0.98 -5.37 4.30
C LEU A 103 -2.37 -5.15 3.72
N ILE A 104 -2.67 -5.74 2.57
CA ILE A 104 -4.00 -5.62 1.96
C ILE A 104 -5.06 -6.28 2.84
N LYS A 105 -4.77 -7.43 3.41
CA LYS A 105 -5.70 -8.09 4.33
C LYS A 105 -5.95 -7.23 5.57
N PHE A 106 -4.90 -6.60 6.11
CA PHE A 106 -5.05 -5.67 7.21
C PHE A 106 -6.00 -4.53 6.83
N PHE A 107 -5.85 -3.97 5.65
CA PHE A 107 -6.76 -2.94 5.13
C PHE A 107 -8.20 -3.45 5.06
N GLU A 108 -8.41 -4.64 4.49
CA GLU A 108 -9.75 -5.22 4.36
C GLU A 108 -10.41 -5.44 5.72
N ASP A 109 -9.62 -5.87 6.72
CA ASP A 109 -10.14 -6.16 8.05
C ASP A 109 -10.41 -4.91 8.88
N ASN A 110 -9.76 -3.79 8.59
CA ASN A 110 -9.77 -2.60 9.45
C ASN A 110 -10.35 -1.33 8.81
N ALA A 111 -10.44 -1.27 7.50
CA ALA A 111 -10.82 -0.03 6.82
C ALA A 111 -12.32 0.24 6.82
N SER A 112 -13.14 -0.76 7.07
CA SER A 112 -14.60 -0.63 7.04
C SER A 112 -15.20 -0.95 8.40
N ASP A 113 -16.02 -0.04 8.91
CA ASP A 113 -16.80 -0.25 10.13
C ASP A 113 -18.10 -1.00 9.89
N SER A 114 -18.46 -1.23 8.63
CA SER A 114 -19.71 -1.87 8.29
C SER A 114 -19.50 -3.23 7.67
N SER A 115 -20.53 -4.07 7.70
CA SER A 115 -20.54 -5.36 7.02
C SER A 115 -20.48 -5.23 5.50
N SER A 116 -20.56 -4.02 4.97
CA SER A 116 -20.41 -3.74 3.55
C SER A 116 -18.93 -3.74 3.20
N ALA A 117 -18.50 -4.77 2.50
CA ALA A 117 -17.08 -4.99 2.18
C ALA A 117 -16.65 -4.32 0.87
N LYS A 118 -17.18 -3.13 0.57
CA LYS A 118 -16.80 -2.43 -0.65
C LYS A 118 -15.69 -1.44 -0.37
N TYR A 119 -14.62 -1.52 -1.14
CA TYR A 119 -13.56 -0.51 -1.17
C TYR A 119 -13.04 -0.39 -2.60
N PHE A 120 -12.25 0.65 -2.83
CA PHE A 120 -11.76 0.99 -4.17
C PHE A 120 -10.24 1.14 -4.15
N LEU A 121 -9.65 0.87 -5.29
CA LEU A 121 -8.25 1.15 -5.54
C LEU A 121 -8.06 1.47 -7.02
N THR A 122 -6.94 2.07 -7.37
CA THR A 122 -6.57 2.31 -8.76
C THR A 122 -5.28 1.59 -9.08
N VAL A 123 -5.16 1.11 -10.30
CA VAL A 123 -3.96 0.45 -10.80
C VAL A 123 -3.63 1.03 -12.15
N ASP A 124 -2.37 1.40 -12.36
CA ASP A 124 -1.92 1.95 -13.63
C ASP A 124 -1.61 0.86 -14.65
N ASP A 125 -1.82 1.16 -15.92
CA ASP A 125 -1.57 0.22 -17.01
C ASP A 125 -0.11 -0.19 -17.11
N PHE A 126 0.82 0.66 -16.68
CA PHE A 126 2.23 0.32 -16.71
C PHE A 126 2.63 -0.71 -15.64
N ASN A 127 1.70 -1.08 -14.75
CA ASN A 127 1.96 -2.01 -13.65
C ASN A 127 1.06 -3.25 -13.74
N PRO A 128 1.26 -4.10 -14.76
CA PRO A 128 0.42 -5.28 -14.95
C PRO A 128 0.52 -6.30 -13.80
N GLY A 129 1.67 -6.32 -13.12
CA GLY A 129 1.83 -7.21 -11.95
C GLY A 129 0.89 -6.85 -10.82
N ALA A 130 0.71 -5.58 -10.54
CA ALA A 130 -0.23 -5.12 -9.52
C ALA A 130 -1.67 -5.45 -9.91
N LYS A 131 -2.03 -5.24 -11.17
CA LYS A 131 -3.37 -5.56 -11.68
C LYS A 131 -3.69 -7.05 -11.48
N ILE A 132 -2.76 -7.93 -11.87
CA ILE A 132 -2.91 -9.37 -11.71
C ILE A 132 -3.05 -9.74 -10.23
N LEU A 133 -2.21 -9.14 -9.36
CA LEU A 133 -2.29 -9.38 -7.92
C LEU A 133 -3.67 -9.06 -7.38
N TYR A 134 -4.20 -7.89 -7.70
CA TYR A 134 -5.50 -7.47 -7.20
C TYR A 134 -6.63 -8.32 -7.77
N GLU A 135 -6.59 -8.67 -9.06
CA GLU A 135 -7.59 -9.56 -9.67
C GLU A 135 -7.57 -10.94 -8.98
N ASN A 136 -6.39 -11.48 -8.68
CA ASN A 136 -6.26 -12.76 -7.97
C ASN A 136 -6.80 -12.69 -6.54
N LEU A 137 -6.83 -11.50 -5.93
CA LEU A 137 -7.41 -11.28 -4.61
C LEU A 137 -8.93 -11.02 -4.66
N GLY A 138 -9.54 -11.12 -5.85
CA GLY A 138 -10.98 -10.98 -6.02
C GLY A 138 -11.47 -9.60 -6.40
N HIS A 139 -10.58 -8.69 -6.73
CA HIS A 139 -10.97 -7.34 -7.17
C HIS A 139 -11.46 -7.37 -8.61
N LYS A 140 -12.43 -6.51 -8.91
CA LYS A 140 -12.99 -6.37 -10.26
C LYS A 140 -12.72 -4.98 -10.79
N CYS A 141 -12.34 -4.89 -12.08
CA CYS A 141 -12.26 -3.62 -12.76
C CYS A 141 -13.67 -3.05 -12.95
N VAL A 142 -13.93 -1.87 -12.39
CA VAL A 142 -15.24 -1.21 -12.52
C VAL A 142 -15.20 0.00 -13.45
N GLY A 143 -14.04 0.33 -13.99
CA GLY A 143 -13.90 1.42 -14.95
C GLY A 143 -12.43 1.78 -15.19
N GLU A 144 -12.22 2.64 -16.16
CA GLU A 144 -10.91 3.17 -16.49
C GLU A 144 -10.94 4.70 -16.37
N LEU A 145 -9.79 5.26 -15.97
CA LEU A 145 -9.62 6.71 -15.83
C LEU A 145 -8.50 7.16 -16.76
N PRO A 146 -8.80 7.33 -18.06
CA PRO A 146 -7.76 7.74 -19.01
C PRO A 146 -7.28 9.15 -18.66
N ASP A 147 -5.97 9.38 -18.78
CA ASP A 147 -5.35 10.68 -18.54
C ASP A 147 -5.64 11.27 -17.16
N PHE A 148 -5.88 10.40 -16.17
CA PHE A 148 -6.22 10.83 -14.82
C PHE A 148 -5.06 11.52 -14.10
N LEU A 149 -3.83 11.13 -14.39
CA LEU A 149 -2.63 11.67 -13.74
C LEU A 149 -1.81 12.55 -14.67
#